data_1a5dad1aac581bfeba4aad7a801dea96
#
_entry.id   1a5dad1aac581bfeba4aad7a801dea96
#
_cell.length_a   1.000
_cell.length_b   1.000
_cell.length_c   1.000
_cell.angle_alpha   90.00
_cell.angle_beta   90.00
_cell.angle_gamma   90.00
#
_symmetry.space_group_name_H-M   'P 1'
#
loop_
_entity.id
_entity.type
_entity.pdbx_description
1 polymer ?
#
loop_
_entity_poly.entity_id
_entity_poly.type
_entity_poly.pdbx_seq_one_letter_code
_entity_poly.pdbx_strand_id
1 'polypeptide(L)'
;MKQETKILIVDDDPDMLFATARIIQKAGYQVLKASSGSECLQKVKEDEPDLILLDVMLPDADGAELCGRIKADPLTRSIYVVLISGSKIASDHQAEGLDIGADGYIARPISNRELLARVNSMVRILNAERERDHLILELREALSKVRTLSGLLPLCSYCKKIRDDKGYWNQLEAYLQKHSEADFSHSICPDCADKHFPEMDLYG
;
A
#
# COMPACT_ATOMS: atom_id res chain seq x y z
N MET A 1 -14.55 0.28 -6.35
CA MET A 1 -15.46 -0.63 -5.58
C MET A 1 -14.96 -0.66 -4.16
N LYS A 2 -15.81 -0.37 -3.15
CA LYS A 2 -15.41 -0.49 -1.74
C LYS A 2 -15.19 -1.97 -1.45
N GLN A 3 -13.96 -2.38 -1.20
CA GLN A 3 -13.65 -3.75 -0.81
C GLN A 3 -14.31 -4.00 0.55
N GLU A 4 -15.14 -5.03 0.67
CA GLU A 4 -15.75 -5.40 1.94
C GLU A 4 -14.65 -5.82 2.91
N THR A 5 -14.53 -5.12 4.04
CA THR A 5 -13.52 -5.42 5.04
C THR A 5 -13.84 -6.75 5.71
N LYS A 6 -12.90 -7.69 5.67
CA LYS A 6 -13.00 -9.00 6.32
C LYS A 6 -12.42 -8.91 7.73
N ILE A 7 -13.23 -9.26 8.72
CA ILE A 7 -12.83 -9.26 10.13
C ILE A 7 -12.85 -10.69 10.67
N LEU A 8 -11.71 -11.19 11.10
CA LEU A 8 -11.59 -12.47 11.78
C LEU A 8 -11.74 -12.26 13.29
N ILE A 9 -12.65 -13.01 13.90
CA ILE A 9 -12.88 -13.01 15.35
C ILE A 9 -12.37 -14.32 15.88
N VAL A 10 -11.49 -14.27 16.87
CA VAL A 10 -10.85 -15.43 17.49
C VAL A 10 -11.16 -15.40 18.98
N ASP A 11 -11.93 -16.39 19.45
CA ASP A 11 -12.38 -16.48 20.84
C ASP A 11 -12.80 -17.95 21.09
N ASP A 12 -12.33 -18.56 22.15
CA ASP A 12 -12.64 -19.96 22.50
C ASP A 12 -14.00 -20.10 23.15
N ASP A 13 -14.56 -19.03 23.71
CA ASP A 13 -15.93 -19.02 24.22
C ASP A 13 -16.93 -18.88 23.06
N PRO A 14 -17.75 -19.90 22.76
CA PRO A 14 -18.68 -19.89 21.65
C PRO A 14 -19.76 -18.80 21.77
N ASP A 15 -20.16 -18.42 22.97
CA ASP A 15 -21.17 -17.38 23.19
C ASP A 15 -20.58 -16.00 22.90
N MET A 16 -19.34 -15.76 23.33
CA MET A 16 -18.62 -14.52 23.04
C MET A 16 -18.29 -14.40 21.56
N LEU A 17 -17.81 -15.46 20.93
CA LEU A 17 -17.55 -15.55 19.51
C LEU A 17 -18.82 -15.25 18.70
N PHE A 18 -19.94 -15.85 19.05
CA PHE A 18 -21.22 -15.63 18.38
C PHE A 18 -21.73 -14.20 18.58
N ALA A 19 -21.72 -13.69 19.82
CA ALA A 19 -22.19 -12.36 20.14
C ALA A 19 -21.39 -11.27 19.40
N THR A 20 -20.05 -11.37 19.46
CA THR A 20 -19.15 -10.43 18.77
C THR A 20 -19.35 -10.49 17.26
N ALA A 21 -19.41 -11.68 16.68
CA ALA A 21 -19.66 -11.88 15.26
C ALA A 21 -20.96 -11.22 14.79
N ARG A 22 -22.04 -11.40 15.55
CA ARG A 22 -23.35 -10.81 15.23
C ARG A 22 -23.34 -9.28 15.26
N ILE A 23 -22.59 -8.69 16.19
CA ILE A 23 -22.45 -7.24 16.31
C ILE A 23 -21.72 -6.70 15.07
N ILE A 24 -20.61 -7.31 14.70
CA ILE A 24 -19.75 -6.89 13.58
C ILE A 24 -20.47 -7.12 12.24
N GLN A 25 -21.17 -8.24 12.05
CA GLN A 25 -21.97 -8.51 10.85
C GLN A 25 -23.10 -7.49 10.65
N LYS A 26 -23.81 -7.11 11.74
CA LYS A 26 -24.85 -6.08 11.67
C LYS A 26 -24.32 -4.70 11.27
N ALA A 27 -23.04 -4.44 11.51
CA ALA A 27 -22.38 -3.20 11.07
C ALA A 27 -21.95 -3.25 9.59
N GLY A 28 -22.19 -4.35 8.87
CA GLY A 28 -21.93 -4.49 7.44
C GLY A 28 -20.55 -5.02 7.08
N TYR A 29 -19.83 -5.65 8.04
CA TYR A 29 -18.53 -6.27 7.79
C TYR A 29 -18.68 -7.76 7.45
N GLN A 30 -17.78 -8.27 6.61
CA GLN A 30 -17.62 -9.69 6.41
C GLN A 30 -16.92 -10.30 7.64
N VAL A 31 -17.49 -11.35 8.23
CA VAL A 31 -16.98 -11.93 9.47
C VAL A 31 -16.54 -13.37 9.25
N LEU A 32 -15.30 -13.63 9.63
CA LEU A 32 -14.70 -14.96 9.79
C LEU A 32 -14.62 -15.27 11.29
N LYS A 33 -14.63 -16.55 11.65
CA LYS A 33 -14.61 -16.99 13.04
C LYS A 33 -13.55 -18.06 13.22
N ALA A 34 -12.86 -18.04 14.33
CA ALA A 34 -11.96 -19.10 14.78
C ALA A 34 -12.12 -19.30 16.29
N SER A 35 -12.02 -20.54 16.74
CA SER A 35 -12.15 -20.92 18.15
C SER A 35 -10.82 -21.30 18.81
N SER A 36 -9.71 -21.18 18.07
CA SER A 36 -8.38 -21.54 18.53
C SER A 36 -7.29 -20.78 17.77
N GLY A 37 -6.07 -20.76 18.30
CA GLY A 37 -4.92 -20.17 17.64
C GLY A 37 -4.54 -20.90 16.35
N SER A 38 -4.65 -22.21 16.32
CA SER A 38 -4.40 -23.01 15.11
C SER A 38 -5.40 -22.70 14.00
N GLU A 39 -6.69 -22.59 14.32
CA GLU A 39 -7.73 -22.19 13.36
C GLU A 39 -7.53 -20.73 12.90
N CYS A 40 -7.11 -19.84 13.78
CA CYS A 40 -6.75 -18.48 13.44
C CYS A 40 -5.67 -18.44 12.35
N LEU A 41 -4.55 -19.15 12.55
CA LEU A 41 -3.44 -19.16 11.58
C LEU A 41 -3.84 -19.78 10.24
N GLN A 42 -4.71 -20.78 10.25
CA GLN A 42 -5.24 -21.36 9.03
C GLN A 42 -6.05 -20.30 8.25
N LYS A 43 -6.99 -19.63 8.90
CA LYS A 43 -7.83 -18.59 8.27
C LYS A 43 -7.05 -17.37 7.83
N VAL A 44 -6.01 -17.00 8.53
CA VAL A 44 -5.09 -15.94 8.13
C VAL A 44 -4.47 -16.24 6.76
N LYS A 45 -4.10 -17.50 6.51
CA LYS A 45 -3.48 -17.92 5.25
C LYS A 45 -4.49 -18.13 4.11
N GLU A 46 -5.67 -18.67 4.43
CA GLU A 46 -6.67 -19.05 3.42
C GLU A 46 -7.57 -17.88 3.02
N ASP A 47 -7.97 -17.07 4.00
CA ASP A 47 -9.01 -16.06 3.81
C ASP A 47 -8.46 -14.63 3.75
N GLU A 48 -7.20 -14.41 4.16
CA GLU A 48 -6.53 -13.10 4.18
C GLU A 48 -7.39 -12.01 4.83
N PRO A 49 -7.69 -12.09 6.15
CA PRO A 49 -8.49 -11.09 6.83
C PRO A 49 -7.76 -9.73 6.88
N ASP A 50 -8.53 -8.65 6.92
CA ASP A 50 -8.02 -7.29 7.05
C ASP A 50 -7.74 -6.89 8.50
N LEU A 51 -8.57 -7.39 9.42
CA LEU A 51 -8.54 -7.12 10.84
C LEU A 51 -8.80 -8.40 11.61
N ILE A 52 -8.05 -8.63 12.69
CA ILE A 52 -8.25 -9.74 13.61
C ILE A 52 -8.63 -9.17 14.98
N LEU A 53 -9.76 -9.60 15.53
CA LEU A 53 -10.10 -9.42 16.94
C LEU A 53 -9.69 -10.71 17.66
N LEU A 54 -8.60 -10.67 18.41
CA LEU A 54 -7.92 -11.84 18.95
C LEU A 54 -8.01 -11.87 20.46
N ASP A 55 -8.64 -12.91 21.02
CA ASP A 55 -8.58 -13.13 22.46
C ASP A 55 -7.13 -13.48 22.87
N VAL A 56 -6.71 -12.92 23.99
CA VAL A 56 -5.39 -13.18 24.57
C VAL A 56 -5.31 -14.61 25.12
N MET A 57 -6.41 -15.15 25.65
CA MET A 57 -6.43 -16.48 26.25
C MET A 57 -7.11 -17.47 25.31
N LEU A 58 -6.33 -18.28 24.62
CA LEU A 58 -6.84 -19.36 23.78
C LEU A 58 -6.38 -20.72 24.34
N PRO A 59 -7.12 -21.83 24.04
CA PRO A 59 -6.82 -23.11 24.60
C PRO A 59 -5.50 -23.74 24.15
N ASP A 60 -5.00 -23.32 22.99
CA ASP A 60 -3.82 -23.88 22.32
C ASP A 60 -2.68 -22.87 22.12
N ALA A 61 -2.88 -21.59 22.43
CA ALA A 61 -1.89 -20.54 22.24
C ALA A 61 -2.16 -19.32 23.13
N ASP A 62 -1.12 -18.54 23.44
CA ASP A 62 -1.26 -17.19 23.92
C ASP A 62 -1.52 -16.25 22.74
N GLY A 63 -2.57 -15.42 22.82
CA GLY A 63 -2.97 -14.50 21.76
C GLY A 63 -1.92 -13.42 21.48
N ALA A 64 -1.15 -13.00 22.49
CA ALA A 64 -0.07 -12.04 22.30
C ALA A 64 1.09 -12.67 21.52
N GLU A 65 1.49 -13.90 21.86
CA GLU A 65 2.50 -14.63 21.07
C GLU A 65 2.03 -14.87 19.63
N LEU A 66 0.75 -15.21 19.47
CA LEU A 66 0.14 -15.42 18.15
C LEU A 66 0.15 -14.13 17.32
N CYS A 67 -0.17 -13.00 17.93
CA CYS A 67 -0.03 -11.66 17.33
C CYS A 67 1.41 -11.43 16.85
N GLY A 68 2.40 -11.67 17.70
CA GLY A 68 3.82 -11.53 17.35
C GLY A 68 4.21 -12.37 16.13
N ARG A 69 3.72 -13.62 16.04
CA ARG A 69 3.96 -14.48 14.87
C ARG A 69 3.33 -13.93 13.60
N ILE A 70 2.10 -13.43 13.66
CA ILE A 70 1.40 -12.81 12.52
C ILE A 70 2.15 -11.55 12.06
N LYS A 71 2.63 -10.73 13.00
CA LYS A 71 3.36 -9.48 12.70
C LYS A 71 4.79 -9.69 12.22
N ALA A 72 5.42 -10.79 12.59
CA ALA A 72 6.78 -11.14 12.15
C ALA A 72 6.83 -11.64 10.69
N ASP A 73 5.75 -12.22 10.18
CA ASP A 73 5.70 -12.76 8.81
C ASP A 73 5.43 -11.63 7.79
N PRO A 74 6.32 -11.42 6.80
CA PRO A 74 6.13 -10.41 5.76
C PRO A 74 4.82 -10.50 4.99
N LEU A 75 4.20 -11.67 4.89
CA LEU A 75 2.94 -11.90 4.16
C LEU A 75 1.72 -11.49 4.99
N THR A 76 1.81 -11.54 6.31
CA THR A 76 0.67 -11.32 7.21
C THR A 76 0.82 -10.09 8.11
N ARG A 77 1.99 -9.47 8.17
CA ARG A 77 2.27 -8.31 9.04
C ARG A 77 1.38 -7.08 8.79
N SER A 78 0.81 -6.98 7.59
CA SER A 78 -0.12 -5.89 7.22
C SER A 78 -1.53 -6.08 7.78
N ILE A 79 -1.85 -7.26 8.30
CA ILE A 79 -3.13 -7.54 8.94
C ILE A 79 -3.18 -6.79 10.27
N TYR A 80 -4.25 -6.03 10.50
CA TYR A 80 -4.47 -5.35 11.76
C TYR A 80 -4.86 -6.35 12.85
N VAL A 81 -4.14 -6.38 13.96
CA VAL A 81 -4.40 -7.29 15.09
C VAL A 81 -4.76 -6.49 16.33
N VAL A 82 -5.94 -6.74 16.86
CA VAL A 82 -6.46 -6.14 18.08
C VAL A 82 -6.61 -7.24 19.12
N LEU A 83 -5.86 -7.11 20.19
CA LEU A 83 -5.96 -8.03 21.33
C LEU A 83 -7.19 -7.69 22.18
N ILE A 84 -7.93 -8.70 22.57
CA ILE A 84 -9.07 -8.59 23.47
C ILE A 84 -8.77 -9.40 24.75
N SER A 85 -8.90 -8.82 25.92
CA SER A 85 -8.66 -9.52 27.18
C SER A 85 -9.82 -9.34 28.16
N GLY A 86 -10.21 -10.44 28.80
CA GLY A 86 -11.26 -10.49 29.82
C GLY A 86 -10.83 -10.07 31.23
N SER A 87 -9.54 -9.98 31.51
CA SER A 87 -9.08 -9.57 32.83
C SER A 87 -8.68 -8.11 32.87
N LYS A 88 -9.01 -7.42 33.96
CA LYS A 88 -8.48 -6.10 34.33
C LYS A 88 -6.97 -6.20 34.68
N ILE A 89 -6.22 -6.99 33.91
CA ILE A 89 -4.81 -7.16 34.15
C ILE A 89 -4.12 -5.87 33.72
N ALA A 90 -3.42 -5.32 34.67
CA ALA A 90 -2.60 -4.13 34.73
C ALA A 90 -2.16 -3.52 33.38
N SER A 91 -1.97 -2.18 33.41
CA SER A 91 -1.35 -1.37 32.36
C SER A 91 -0.12 -2.00 31.71
N ASP A 92 0.57 -2.90 32.40
CA ASP A 92 1.80 -3.53 31.95
C ASP A 92 1.55 -4.56 30.80
N HIS A 93 0.49 -5.37 30.86
CA HIS A 93 0.15 -6.29 29.76
C HIS A 93 -0.42 -5.59 28.53
N GLN A 94 -1.00 -4.39 28.69
CA GLN A 94 -1.40 -3.57 27.54
C GLN A 94 -0.16 -3.03 26.83
N ALA A 95 0.85 -2.60 27.58
CA ALA A 95 2.12 -2.16 27.03
C ALA A 95 2.85 -3.32 26.35
N GLU A 96 2.95 -4.48 26.99
CA GLU A 96 3.54 -5.69 26.40
C GLU A 96 2.86 -6.10 25.09
N GLY A 97 1.53 -6.09 25.05
CA GLY A 97 0.77 -6.42 23.82
C GLY A 97 1.05 -5.46 22.65
N LEU A 98 1.20 -4.18 22.95
CA LEU A 98 1.55 -3.16 21.96
C LEU A 98 3.02 -3.25 21.54
N ASP A 99 3.93 -3.58 22.47
CA ASP A 99 5.36 -3.78 22.18
C ASP A 99 5.60 -5.00 21.27
N ILE A 100 4.72 -6.02 21.33
CA ILE A 100 4.73 -7.19 20.45
C ILE A 100 4.26 -6.83 19.02
N GLY A 101 3.68 -5.63 18.82
CA GLY A 101 3.25 -5.14 17.52
C GLY A 101 1.74 -5.20 17.27
N ALA A 102 0.92 -5.41 18.28
CA ALA A 102 -0.53 -5.30 18.16
C ALA A 102 -0.94 -3.86 17.81
N ASP A 103 -1.90 -3.71 16.91
CA ASP A 103 -2.40 -2.40 16.47
C ASP A 103 -3.43 -1.81 17.43
N GLY A 104 -3.90 -2.60 18.40
CA GLY A 104 -4.82 -2.15 19.43
C GLY A 104 -5.05 -3.18 20.52
N TYR A 105 -5.65 -2.69 21.60
CA TYR A 105 -6.02 -3.49 22.76
C TYR A 105 -7.43 -3.11 23.24
N ILE A 106 -8.25 -4.10 23.58
CA ILE A 106 -9.60 -3.94 24.09
C ILE A 106 -9.74 -4.74 25.39
N ALA A 107 -10.00 -4.05 26.50
CA ALA A 107 -10.31 -4.70 27.76
C ALA A 107 -11.82 -5.01 27.86
N ARG A 108 -12.17 -6.21 28.27
CA ARG A 108 -13.55 -6.60 28.67
C ARG A 108 -13.76 -6.31 30.16
N PRO A 109 -14.99 -5.97 30.62
CA PRO A 109 -16.21 -5.86 29.81
C PRO A 109 -16.25 -4.59 28.96
N ILE A 110 -16.71 -4.72 27.71
CA ILE A 110 -16.89 -3.60 26.77
C ILE A 110 -18.34 -3.57 26.28
N SER A 111 -18.90 -2.39 26.11
CA SER A 111 -20.23 -2.25 25.51
C SER A 111 -20.19 -2.48 24.00
N ASN A 112 -21.29 -3.00 23.43
CA ASN A 112 -21.42 -3.22 21.96
C ASN A 112 -21.16 -1.93 21.19
N ARG A 113 -21.59 -0.77 21.71
CA ARG A 113 -21.38 0.54 21.09
C ARG A 113 -19.91 0.92 21.06
N GLU A 114 -19.21 0.68 22.15
CA GLU A 114 -17.78 0.98 22.25
C GLU A 114 -16.95 0.04 21.36
N LEU A 115 -17.25 -1.27 21.35
CA LEU A 115 -16.60 -2.23 20.47
C LEU A 115 -16.73 -1.80 19.00
N LEU A 116 -17.93 -1.47 18.55
CA LEU A 116 -18.16 -0.99 17.18
C LEU A 116 -17.42 0.33 16.89
N ALA A 117 -17.41 1.26 17.84
CA ALA A 117 -16.69 2.52 17.65
C ALA A 117 -15.19 2.31 17.46
N ARG A 118 -14.59 1.39 18.24
CA ARG A 118 -13.17 1.01 18.10
C ARG A 118 -12.90 0.32 16.77
N VAL A 119 -13.69 -0.68 16.42
CA VAL A 119 -13.57 -1.38 15.12
C VAL A 119 -13.70 -0.40 13.95
N ASN A 120 -14.71 0.45 13.96
CA ASN A 120 -14.91 1.45 12.90
C ASN A 120 -13.70 2.42 12.80
N SER A 121 -13.11 2.81 13.92
CA SER A 121 -11.93 3.66 13.93
C SER A 121 -10.73 2.95 13.30
N MET A 122 -10.50 1.69 13.63
CA MET A 122 -9.40 0.87 13.07
C MET A 122 -9.58 0.61 11.57
N VAL A 123 -10.80 0.25 11.15
CA VAL A 123 -11.13 0.07 9.72
C VAL A 123 -10.92 1.37 8.93
N ARG A 124 -11.22 2.52 9.52
CA ARG A 124 -10.96 3.81 8.87
C ARG A 124 -9.47 4.07 8.68
N ILE A 125 -8.63 3.75 9.67
CA ILE A 125 -7.16 3.87 9.58
C ILE A 125 -6.64 2.91 8.51
N LEU A 126 -7.03 1.64 8.57
CA LEU A 126 -6.68 0.61 7.58
C LEU A 126 -7.01 1.03 6.14
N ASN A 127 -8.21 1.58 5.93
CA ASN A 127 -8.61 2.05 4.59
C ASN A 127 -7.78 3.26 4.13
N ALA A 128 -7.45 4.18 5.06
CA ALA A 128 -6.60 5.33 4.73
C ALA A 128 -5.16 4.92 4.37
N GLU A 129 -4.61 3.91 5.05
CA GLU A 129 -3.29 3.36 4.72
C GLU A 129 -3.29 2.66 3.37
N ARG A 130 -4.30 1.87 3.05
CA ARG A 130 -4.45 1.23 1.75
C ARG A 130 -4.56 2.24 0.60
N GLU A 131 -5.36 3.27 0.80
CA GLU A 131 -5.50 4.36 -0.17
C GLU A 131 -4.16 5.08 -0.40
N ARG A 132 -3.44 5.39 0.69
CA ARG A 132 -2.11 5.98 0.62
C ARG A 132 -1.14 5.10 -0.19
N ASP A 133 -1.12 3.80 0.09
CA ASP A 133 -0.20 2.87 -0.57
C ASP A 133 -0.54 2.70 -2.05
N HIS A 134 -1.83 2.67 -2.39
CA HIS A 134 -2.31 2.68 -3.76
C HIS A 134 -1.85 3.94 -4.52
N LEU A 135 -2.08 5.13 -3.93
CA LEU A 135 -1.65 6.40 -4.51
C LEU A 135 -0.12 6.49 -4.69
N ILE A 136 0.66 5.94 -3.75
CA ILE A 136 2.12 5.87 -3.88
C ILE A 136 2.52 5.01 -5.09
N LEU A 137 1.86 3.88 -5.32
CA LEU A 137 2.12 3.02 -6.47
C LEU A 137 1.76 3.74 -7.78
N GLU A 138 0.59 4.35 -7.86
CA GLU A 138 0.17 5.13 -9.04
C GLU A 138 1.14 6.29 -9.34
N LEU A 139 1.56 7.02 -8.30
CA LEU A 139 2.53 8.10 -8.45
C LEU A 139 3.88 7.61 -8.97
N ARG A 140 4.37 6.47 -8.46
CA ARG A 140 5.62 5.85 -8.94
C ARG A 140 5.52 5.43 -10.40
N GLU A 141 4.38 4.85 -10.80
CA GLU A 141 4.13 4.50 -12.20
C GLU A 141 4.06 5.72 -13.10
N ALA A 142 3.38 6.79 -12.67
CA ALA A 142 3.32 8.03 -13.41
C ALA A 142 4.70 8.66 -13.57
N LEU A 143 5.50 8.72 -12.48
CA LEU A 143 6.87 9.23 -12.52
C LEU A 143 7.78 8.40 -13.42
N SER A 144 7.60 7.08 -13.47
CA SER A 144 8.40 6.21 -14.35
C SER A 144 8.13 6.44 -15.83
N LYS A 145 6.96 7.00 -16.17
CA LYS A 145 6.58 7.36 -17.55
C LYS A 145 7.12 8.72 -17.97
N VAL A 146 7.52 9.57 -17.01
CA VAL A 146 8.11 10.87 -17.30
C VAL A 146 9.54 10.65 -17.84
N ARG A 147 9.68 10.75 -19.16
CA ARG A 147 10.97 10.67 -19.84
C ARG A 147 11.64 12.03 -19.78
N THR A 148 12.49 12.23 -18.79
CA THR A 148 13.33 13.42 -18.70
C THR A 148 14.73 13.11 -19.22
N LEU A 149 15.19 13.90 -20.21
CA LEU A 149 16.59 13.91 -20.60
C LEU A 149 17.38 14.57 -19.47
N SER A 150 18.17 13.80 -18.75
CA SER A 150 19.02 14.31 -17.66
C SER A 150 20.46 13.85 -17.87
N GLY A 151 21.41 14.71 -17.51
CA GLY A 151 22.84 14.43 -17.59
C GLY A 151 23.53 14.99 -18.84
N LEU A 152 24.81 14.64 -19.00
CA LEU A 152 25.63 15.07 -20.13
C LEU A 152 25.36 14.15 -21.34
N LEU A 153 24.79 14.71 -22.40
CA LEU A 153 24.55 13.99 -23.65
C LEU A 153 25.82 14.09 -24.52
N PRO A 154 26.47 12.95 -24.87
CA PRO A 154 27.67 12.94 -25.67
C PRO A 154 27.34 13.24 -27.13
N LEU A 155 27.63 14.47 -27.56
CA LEU A 155 27.42 14.95 -28.92
C LEU A 155 28.73 14.95 -29.71
N CYS A 156 28.70 14.52 -30.96
CA CYS A 156 29.81 14.66 -31.88
C CYS A 156 30.01 16.14 -32.21
N SER A 157 31.21 16.64 -31.99
CA SER A 157 31.54 18.06 -32.27
C SER A 157 31.39 18.45 -33.73
N TYR A 158 31.52 17.50 -34.65
CA TYR A 158 31.45 17.70 -36.11
C TYR A 158 30.05 17.53 -36.68
N CYS A 159 29.49 16.31 -36.57
CA CYS A 159 28.23 15.95 -37.23
C CYS A 159 27.00 16.05 -36.32
N LYS A 160 27.18 16.47 -35.04
CA LYS A 160 26.10 16.67 -34.05
C LYS A 160 25.26 15.45 -33.75
N LYS A 161 25.71 14.25 -34.16
CA LYS A 161 25.07 12.98 -33.70
C LYS A 161 25.28 12.78 -32.21
N ILE A 162 24.29 12.17 -31.58
CA ILE A 162 24.33 11.79 -30.16
C ILE A 162 24.67 10.32 -30.02
N ARG A 163 25.51 9.97 -29.02
CA ARG A 163 25.85 8.58 -28.72
C ARG A 163 24.91 8.04 -27.64
N ASP A 164 24.22 6.97 -27.92
CA ASP A 164 23.37 6.26 -26.95
C ASP A 164 24.16 5.41 -25.96
N ASP A 165 23.47 4.87 -24.97
CA ASP A 165 24.06 4.03 -23.90
C ASP A 165 24.67 2.72 -24.42
N LYS A 166 24.29 2.31 -25.65
CA LYS A 166 24.85 1.12 -26.32
C LYS A 166 26.08 1.46 -27.17
N GLY A 167 26.45 2.75 -27.25
CA GLY A 167 27.59 3.23 -28.01
C GLY A 167 27.32 3.60 -29.45
N TYR A 168 26.07 3.52 -29.94
CA TYR A 168 25.72 3.87 -31.31
C TYR A 168 25.44 5.36 -31.48
N TRP A 169 25.85 5.91 -32.64
CA TRP A 169 25.65 7.31 -32.99
C TRP A 169 24.34 7.49 -33.77
N ASN A 170 23.40 8.20 -33.17
CA ASN A 170 22.06 8.48 -33.70
C ASN A 170 21.93 9.96 -34.12
N GLN A 171 21.00 10.26 -35.02
CA GLN A 171 20.60 11.63 -35.29
C GLN A 171 19.98 12.24 -34.03
N LEU A 172 20.28 13.53 -33.76
CA LEU A 172 19.84 14.19 -32.53
C LEU A 172 18.31 14.18 -32.39
N GLU A 173 17.61 14.52 -33.48
CA GLU A 173 16.14 14.56 -33.52
C GLU A 173 15.53 13.17 -33.21
N ALA A 174 16.04 12.13 -33.87
CA ALA A 174 15.56 10.76 -33.65
C ALA A 174 15.81 10.27 -32.22
N TYR A 175 16.94 10.68 -31.63
CA TYR A 175 17.24 10.36 -30.24
C TYR A 175 16.29 11.08 -29.29
N LEU A 176 16.07 12.39 -29.50
CA LEU A 176 15.20 13.20 -28.67
C LEU A 176 13.73 12.74 -28.74
N GLN A 177 13.21 12.45 -29.96
CA GLN A 177 11.85 11.88 -30.09
C GLN A 177 11.68 10.57 -29.34
N LYS A 178 12.72 9.74 -29.32
CA LYS A 178 12.67 8.44 -28.63
C LYS A 178 12.74 8.58 -27.10
N HIS A 179 13.41 9.60 -26.60
CA HIS A 179 13.73 9.76 -25.17
C HIS A 179 13.03 10.95 -24.49
N SER A 180 12.18 11.69 -25.22
CA SER A 180 11.33 12.76 -24.71
C SER A 180 9.98 12.79 -25.42
N GLU A 181 9.08 13.65 -24.99
CA GLU A 181 7.80 13.92 -25.67
C GLU A 181 7.93 15.03 -26.73
N ALA A 182 9.15 15.39 -27.11
CA ALA A 182 9.39 16.46 -28.08
C ALA A 182 9.16 16.00 -29.51
N ASP A 183 8.31 16.73 -30.24
CA ASP A 183 8.14 16.62 -31.69
C ASP A 183 8.89 17.74 -32.39
N PHE A 184 9.46 17.43 -33.55
CA PHE A 184 10.22 18.38 -34.35
C PHE A 184 9.43 18.80 -35.57
N SER A 185 9.25 20.13 -35.75
CA SER A 185 8.83 20.72 -36.98
C SER A 185 10.07 21.25 -37.71
N HIS A 186 10.12 21.09 -39.03
CA HIS A 186 11.23 21.60 -39.83
C HIS A 186 10.89 22.95 -40.40
N SER A 187 11.76 23.93 -40.13
CA SER A 187 11.72 25.28 -40.69
C SER A 187 13.13 25.77 -40.94
N ILE A 188 13.30 26.84 -41.70
CA ILE A 188 14.59 27.48 -41.99
C ILE A 188 14.67 28.72 -41.11
N CYS A 189 15.75 28.94 -40.37
CA CYS A 189 15.95 30.18 -39.62
C CYS A 189 16.37 31.30 -40.59
N PRO A 190 16.19 32.59 -40.21
CA PRO A 190 16.53 33.73 -41.06
C PRO A 190 17.97 33.67 -41.59
N ASP A 191 18.95 33.41 -40.74
CA ASP A 191 20.38 33.36 -41.13
C ASP A 191 20.67 32.30 -42.20
N CYS A 192 19.95 31.14 -42.11
CA CYS A 192 20.07 30.08 -43.10
C CYS A 192 19.32 30.46 -44.39
N ALA A 193 18.17 31.12 -44.27
CA ALA A 193 17.42 31.60 -45.43
C ALA A 193 18.26 32.57 -46.24
N ASP A 194 18.84 33.56 -45.62
CA ASP A 194 19.72 34.54 -46.27
C ASP A 194 20.96 33.93 -46.91
N LYS A 195 21.55 32.95 -46.26
CA LYS A 195 22.75 32.25 -46.73
C LYS A 195 22.50 31.30 -47.90
N HIS A 196 21.40 30.55 -47.88
CA HIS A 196 21.13 29.46 -48.85
C HIS A 196 20.09 29.82 -49.90
N PHE A 197 19.26 30.85 -49.62
CA PHE A 197 18.19 31.32 -50.51
C PHE A 197 18.15 32.87 -50.59
N PRO A 198 19.29 33.50 -50.92
CA PRO A 198 19.40 34.97 -50.87
C PRO A 198 18.47 35.71 -51.85
N GLU A 199 17.93 34.99 -52.84
CA GLU A 199 17.00 35.54 -53.84
C GLU A 199 15.51 35.41 -53.40
N MET A 200 15.25 34.73 -52.28
CA MET A 200 13.90 34.52 -51.73
C MET A 200 13.75 35.32 -50.46
N ASP A 201 12.84 36.27 -50.47
CA ASP A 201 12.46 36.99 -49.26
C ASP A 201 11.47 36.12 -48.44
N LEU A 202 12.04 35.19 -47.63
CA LEU A 202 11.25 34.20 -46.87
C LEU A 202 10.69 34.78 -45.57
N TYR A 203 11.17 35.95 -45.14
CA TYR A 203 10.82 36.55 -43.84
C TYR A 203 10.50 38.06 -43.94
N GLY A 204 10.32 38.59 -45.16
CA GLY A 204 9.97 39.99 -45.43
C GLY A 204 8.55 40.40 -45.06
#